data_1b1ff981a29232e7f86669725c2f3de1
#
_entry.id   1b1ff981a29232e7f86669725c2f3de1
#
_cell.length_a   1.000
_cell.length_b   1.000
_cell.length_c   1.000
_cell.angle_alpha   90.00
_cell.angle_beta   90.00
_cell.angle_gamma   90.00
#
_symmetry.space_group_name_H-M   'P 1'
#
loop_
_entity.id
_entity.type
_entity.pdbx_description
1 polymer ?
#
loop_
_entity_poly.entity_id
_entity_poly.type
_entity_poly.pdbx_seq_one_letter_code
_entity_poly.pdbx_strand_id
1 'polypeptide(L)'
;TAGMAETIDEKAVSGKLGRKKPENMLVALQCFLTARYNFRYNLLTEQTEYRGKEMPDEEYAMVAQRDLNTFCLEARSGGINCWDKDVSRLLHSKKVENYHPFLHYMSHLPQWDGVDRVTPLAVRISRKPMWVKGFHRWMLGVAAQWLGQAQDCANAVAPMLVSREQGKRKSSFCKILMPKELTPYYIDKFDLTSESGCEQKLSLFGLINMDEFDKYRAGQMPALKNLMQMTTLTFRRAHRPAFSHLPRIASFIGTSNMTDLLTDPTGSRRFLCAEVDDKIDCTPVSYTHLRAHETPEHL
;
A
#
# COMPACT_ATOMS: atom_id res chain seq x y z
N THR A 1 -81.50 -9.39 55.50
CA THR A 1 -81.22 -8.74 54.18
C THR A 1 -79.75 -8.92 53.85
N ALA A 2 -79.54 -9.59 52.76
CA ALA A 2 -78.35 -10.15 52.25
C ALA A 2 -77.28 -9.09 51.82
N GLY A 3 -76.03 -9.37 52.14
CA GLY A 3 -74.92 -8.69 51.56
C GLY A 3 -74.20 -9.65 50.64
N MET A 4 -74.15 -9.32 49.36
CA MET A 4 -73.41 -10.03 48.34
C MET A 4 -71.92 -9.58 48.42
N ALA A 5 -71.06 -10.54 48.61
CA ALA A 5 -69.61 -10.34 48.48
C ALA A 5 -69.28 -10.46 47.00
N GLU A 6 -68.76 -9.39 46.40
CA GLU A 6 -68.12 -9.40 45.10
C GLU A 6 -66.67 -9.98 45.15
N THR A 7 -66.58 -11.12 44.53
CA THR A 7 -65.20 -11.74 44.26
C THR A 7 -64.54 -10.95 43.18
N ILE A 8 -63.45 -10.27 43.53
CA ILE A 8 -62.55 -9.58 42.58
C ILE A 8 -61.73 -10.62 41.85
N ASP A 9 -61.86 -10.64 40.55
CA ASP A 9 -61.22 -11.53 39.61
C ASP A 9 -59.74 -11.12 39.42
N GLU A 10 -58.86 -11.93 39.97
CA GLU A 10 -57.33 -11.76 39.89
C GLU A 10 -56.76 -12.10 38.52
N LYS A 11 -57.43 -11.92 37.41
CA LYS A 11 -56.98 -12.30 36.06
C LYS A 11 -56.89 -11.16 35.07
N ALA A 12 -56.28 -10.05 35.40
CA ALA A 12 -56.06 -9.00 34.39
C ALA A 12 -54.88 -8.06 34.66
N VAL A 13 -53.72 -8.58 35.09
CA VAL A 13 -52.44 -7.82 35.01
C VAL A 13 -51.36 -8.71 34.44
N SER A 14 -51.59 -9.31 33.29
CA SER A 14 -50.53 -9.77 32.40
C SER A 14 -50.17 -8.63 31.45
N GLY A 15 -49.42 -7.68 31.94
CA GLY A 15 -48.81 -6.63 31.16
C GLY A 15 -47.98 -7.26 30.03
N LYS A 16 -48.43 -7.06 28.79
CA LYS A 16 -47.61 -7.33 27.60
C LYS A 16 -46.28 -6.61 27.76
N LEU A 17 -45.23 -7.30 28.25
CA LEU A 17 -43.85 -6.89 28.04
C LEU A 17 -43.69 -6.75 26.52
N GLY A 18 -43.57 -5.52 26.05
CA GLY A 18 -43.36 -5.23 24.65
C GLY A 18 -42.11 -6.03 24.22
N ARG A 19 -42.31 -6.97 23.28
CA ARG A 19 -41.21 -7.64 22.62
C ARG A 19 -40.34 -6.55 22.05
N LYS A 20 -39.16 -6.26 22.68
CA LYS A 20 -38.10 -5.49 22.05
C LYS A 20 -37.90 -6.09 20.66
N LYS A 21 -38.04 -5.27 19.60
CA LYS A 21 -37.68 -5.70 18.24
C LYS A 21 -36.34 -6.41 18.36
N PRO A 22 -36.17 -7.60 17.77
CA PRO A 22 -34.88 -8.29 17.81
C PRO A 22 -33.86 -7.31 17.29
N GLU A 23 -32.95 -6.91 18.15
CA GLU A 23 -31.82 -6.07 17.79
C GLU A 23 -31.11 -6.80 16.65
N ASN A 24 -30.94 -6.13 15.51
CA ASN A 24 -30.36 -6.80 14.34
C ASN A 24 -28.98 -7.30 14.75
N MET A 25 -28.80 -8.61 14.86
CA MET A 25 -27.55 -9.27 15.29
C MET A 25 -26.31 -8.67 14.60
N LEU A 26 -26.42 -8.33 13.31
CA LEU A 26 -25.34 -7.72 12.55
C LEU A 26 -24.99 -6.31 13.05
N VAL A 27 -25.96 -5.55 13.54
CA VAL A 27 -25.70 -4.22 14.12
C VAL A 27 -25.01 -4.38 15.47
N ALA A 28 -25.47 -5.29 16.31
CA ALA A 28 -24.83 -5.59 17.59
C ALA A 28 -23.39 -6.09 17.39
N LEU A 29 -23.17 -6.99 16.43
CA LEU A 29 -21.84 -7.49 16.06
C LEU A 29 -20.93 -6.35 15.57
N GLN A 30 -21.43 -5.48 14.69
CA GLN A 30 -20.67 -4.33 14.20
C GLN A 30 -20.26 -3.40 15.36
N CYS A 31 -21.21 -3.04 16.23
CA CYS A 31 -20.93 -2.20 17.40
C CYS A 31 -19.91 -2.85 18.34
N PHE A 32 -20.03 -4.16 18.58
CA PHE A 32 -19.11 -4.91 19.43
C PHE A 32 -17.68 -4.89 18.89
N LEU A 33 -17.52 -5.19 17.61
CA LEU A 33 -16.19 -5.24 16.97
C LEU A 33 -15.58 -3.86 16.83
N THR A 34 -16.35 -2.86 16.39
CA THR A 34 -15.83 -1.49 16.24
C THR A 34 -15.56 -0.80 17.58
N ALA A 35 -16.13 -1.29 18.71
CA ALA A 35 -15.75 -0.80 20.03
C ALA A 35 -14.32 -1.22 20.43
N ARG A 36 -13.83 -2.37 19.95
CA ARG A 36 -12.55 -2.98 20.33
C ARG A 36 -11.45 -2.82 19.31
N TYR A 37 -11.83 -2.80 18.03
CA TYR A 37 -10.90 -2.84 16.91
C TYR A 37 -11.17 -1.69 15.95
N ASN A 38 -10.10 -1.21 15.33
CA ASN A 38 -10.14 -0.39 14.14
C ASN A 38 -9.95 -1.31 12.93
N PHE A 39 -10.86 -1.25 11.96
CA PHE A 39 -10.79 -2.01 10.72
C PHE A 39 -10.63 -1.08 9.54
N ARG A 40 -9.86 -1.53 8.53
CA ARG A 40 -9.77 -0.87 7.23
C ARG A 40 -9.65 -1.91 6.12
N TYR A 41 -10.17 -1.63 4.95
CA TYR A 41 -10.04 -2.49 3.79
C TYR A 41 -8.95 -1.93 2.87
N ASN A 42 -7.84 -2.64 2.76
CA ASN A 42 -6.71 -2.24 1.94
C ASN A 42 -7.00 -2.51 0.47
N LEU A 43 -7.11 -1.44 -0.33
CA LEU A 43 -7.46 -1.52 -1.75
C LEU A 43 -6.38 -2.17 -2.62
N LEU A 44 -5.11 -2.20 -2.18
CA LEU A 44 -4.02 -2.80 -2.93
C LEU A 44 -3.94 -4.32 -2.73
N THR A 45 -4.00 -4.75 -1.48
CA THR A 45 -3.96 -6.17 -1.12
C THR A 45 -5.33 -6.84 -1.22
N GLU A 46 -6.41 -6.04 -1.27
CA GLU A 46 -7.81 -6.48 -1.19
C GLU A 46 -8.10 -7.31 0.08
N GLN A 47 -7.46 -6.96 1.17
CA GLN A 47 -7.59 -7.60 2.47
C GLN A 47 -8.11 -6.61 3.49
N THR A 48 -8.91 -7.10 4.42
CA THR A 48 -9.25 -6.34 5.62
C THR A 48 -8.09 -6.41 6.59
N GLU A 49 -7.72 -5.26 7.12
CA GLU A 49 -6.70 -5.11 8.16
C GLU A 49 -7.36 -4.62 9.44
N TYR A 50 -6.79 -4.99 10.58
CA TYR A 50 -7.29 -4.58 11.88
C TYR A 50 -6.16 -4.20 12.84
N ARG A 51 -6.53 -3.43 13.85
CA ARG A 51 -5.67 -3.07 14.99
C ARG A 51 -6.54 -2.92 16.23
N GLY A 52 -6.07 -3.41 17.37
CA GLY A 52 -6.69 -3.20 18.68
C GLY A 52 -6.74 -1.71 19.03
N LYS A 53 -7.85 -1.24 19.56
CA LYS A 53 -7.96 0.17 20.01
C LYS A 53 -7.13 0.46 21.26
N GLU A 54 -6.91 -0.55 22.09
CA GLU A 54 -6.10 -0.45 23.29
C GLU A 54 -4.59 -0.39 22.98
N MET A 55 -4.20 -0.72 21.74
CA MET A 55 -2.81 -0.74 21.27
C MET A 55 -2.65 0.17 20.04
N PRO A 56 -2.81 1.51 20.18
CA PRO A 56 -2.81 2.43 19.05
C PRO A 56 -1.45 2.52 18.33
N ASP A 57 -0.36 2.12 18.97
CA ASP A 57 1.00 2.15 18.42
C ASP A 57 1.34 0.87 17.63
N GLU A 58 0.50 -0.17 17.69
CA GLU A 58 0.71 -1.39 16.90
C GLU A 58 0.37 -1.14 15.42
N GLU A 59 1.09 -1.84 14.56
CA GLU A 59 0.79 -1.85 13.13
C GLU A 59 -0.51 -2.61 12.84
N TYR A 60 -1.19 -2.25 11.76
CA TYR A 60 -2.34 -2.99 11.29
C TYR A 60 -1.93 -4.37 10.79
N ALA A 61 -2.61 -5.41 11.27
CA ALA A 61 -2.44 -6.79 10.83
C ALA A 61 -3.54 -7.20 9.83
N MET A 62 -3.20 -8.04 8.87
CA MET A 62 -4.22 -8.62 7.98
C MET A 62 -5.11 -9.59 8.76
N VAL A 63 -6.42 -9.53 8.52
CA VAL A 63 -7.38 -10.44 9.12
C VAL A 63 -7.21 -11.83 8.50
N ALA A 64 -6.71 -12.78 9.29
CA ALA A 64 -6.62 -14.18 8.94
C ALA A 64 -7.83 -14.98 9.45
N GLN A 65 -7.99 -16.24 9.03
CA GLN A 65 -9.06 -17.11 9.52
C GLN A 65 -9.04 -17.27 11.05
N ARG A 66 -7.85 -17.28 11.65
CA ARG A 66 -7.70 -17.37 13.11
C ARG A 66 -8.30 -16.15 13.82
N ASP A 67 -8.15 -14.97 13.23
CA ASP A 67 -8.68 -13.71 13.78
C ASP A 67 -10.21 -13.69 13.66
N LEU A 68 -10.78 -14.16 12.53
CA LEU A 68 -12.22 -14.31 12.38
C LEU A 68 -12.83 -15.19 13.46
N ASN A 69 -12.16 -16.30 13.78
CA ASN A 69 -12.57 -17.20 14.84
C ASN A 69 -12.51 -16.53 16.21
N THR A 70 -11.44 -15.78 16.48
CA THR A 70 -11.24 -15.02 17.73
C THR A 70 -12.35 -13.99 17.90
N PHE A 71 -12.60 -13.16 16.88
CA PHE A 71 -13.67 -12.15 16.90
C PHE A 71 -15.05 -12.77 17.12
N CYS A 72 -15.30 -13.93 16.50
CA CYS A 72 -16.56 -14.66 16.69
C CYS A 72 -16.70 -15.15 18.14
N LEU A 73 -15.66 -15.75 18.74
CA LEU A 73 -15.68 -16.24 20.11
C LEU A 73 -15.87 -15.09 21.11
N GLU A 74 -15.19 -13.98 20.92
CA GLU A 74 -15.33 -12.79 21.77
C GLU A 74 -16.75 -12.22 21.69
N ALA A 75 -17.31 -12.09 20.48
CA ALA A 75 -18.67 -11.61 20.30
C ALA A 75 -19.71 -12.53 20.97
N ARG A 76 -19.54 -13.85 20.86
CA ARG A 76 -20.39 -14.85 21.52
C ARG A 76 -20.27 -14.79 23.03
N SER A 77 -19.06 -14.61 23.56
CA SER A 77 -18.82 -14.41 24.99
C SER A 77 -19.50 -13.12 25.49
N GLY A 78 -19.61 -12.11 24.64
CA GLY A 78 -20.38 -10.87 24.87
C GLY A 78 -21.89 -11.01 24.68
N GLY A 79 -22.41 -12.23 24.46
CA GLY A 79 -23.84 -12.50 24.33
C GLY A 79 -24.42 -12.33 22.91
N ILE A 80 -23.57 -12.13 21.88
CA ILE A 80 -23.99 -12.00 20.49
C ILE A 80 -23.98 -13.36 19.81
N ASN A 81 -25.13 -13.87 19.41
CA ASN A 81 -25.24 -15.17 18.74
C ASN A 81 -24.89 -15.05 17.24
N CYS A 82 -23.60 -15.04 16.93
CA CYS A 82 -23.05 -14.96 15.59
C CYS A 82 -22.14 -16.16 15.26
N TRP A 83 -21.85 -16.32 13.97
CA TRP A 83 -20.92 -17.30 13.44
C TRP A 83 -19.71 -16.60 12.78
N ASP A 84 -18.63 -17.32 12.57
CA ASP A 84 -17.44 -16.85 11.82
C ASP A 84 -17.78 -16.28 10.45
N LYS A 85 -18.78 -16.90 9.76
CA LYS A 85 -19.30 -16.41 8.47
C LYS A 85 -19.97 -15.03 8.57
N ASP A 86 -20.61 -14.71 9.70
CA ASP A 86 -21.23 -13.39 9.90
C ASP A 86 -20.15 -12.32 10.14
N VAL A 87 -19.11 -12.66 10.91
CA VAL A 87 -17.93 -11.83 11.09
C VAL A 87 -17.23 -11.60 9.75
N SER A 88 -16.96 -12.66 9.01
CA SER A 88 -16.34 -12.58 7.68
C SER A 88 -17.14 -11.71 6.72
N ARG A 89 -18.47 -11.90 6.66
CA ARG A 89 -19.38 -11.10 5.81
C ARG A 89 -19.37 -9.62 6.18
N LEU A 90 -19.30 -9.29 7.47
CA LEU A 90 -19.20 -7.91 7.94
C LEU A 90 -17.88 -7.29 7.53
N LEU A 91 -16.77 -7.98 7.81
CA LEU A 91 -15.41 -7.47 7.59
C LEU A 91 -15.02 -7.37 6.10
N HIS A 92 -15.63 -8.17 5.22
CA HIS A 92 -15.43 -8.09 3.77
C HIS A 92 -16.56 -7.29 3.05
N SER A 93 -17.38 -6.57 3.81
CA SER A 93 -18.42 -5.70 3.23
C SER A 93 -17.94 -4.25 3.12
N LYS A 94 -18.67 -3.45 2.33
CA LYS A 94 -18.44 -1.99 2.22
C LYS A 94 -18.72 -1.21 3.53
N LYS A 95 -19.01 -1.89 4.63
CA LYS A 95 -19.11 -1.28 5.96
C LYS A 95 -17.75 -1.02 6.59
N VAL A 96 -16.71 -1.69 6.11
CA VAL A 96 -15.31 -1.39 6.46
C VAL A 96 -14.82 -0.31 5.52
N GLU A 97 -14.19 0.71 6.07
CA GLU A 97 -13.68 1.85 5.33
C GLU A 97 -12.54 1.45 4.38
N ASN A 98 -12.59 1.98 3.16
CA ASN A 98 -11.53 1.77 2.18
C ASN A 98 -10.26 2.52 2.59
N TYR A 99 -9.14 1.85 2.47
CA TYR A 99 -7.82 2.38 2.76
C TYR A 99 -6.89 2.17 1.56
N HIS A 100 -6.34 3.25 1.04
CA HIS A 100 -5.30 3.19 0.02
C HIS A 100 -3.98 3.68 0.64
N PRO A 101 -2.98 2.81 0.85
CA PRO A 101 -1.77 3.15 1.60
C PRO A 101 -1.07 4.41 1.12
N PHE A 102 -0.84 4.51 -0.19
CA PHE A 102 -0.13 5.66 -0.78
C PHE A 102 -0.94 6.95 -0.68
N LEU A 103 -2.23 6.93 -1.01
CA LEU A 103 -3.07 8.13 -0.92
C LEU A 103 -3.20 8.59 0.53
N HIS A 104 -3.36 7.65 1.46
CA HIS A 104 -3.40 7.96 2.88
C HIS A 104 -2.09 8.61 3.33
N TYR A 105 -0.94 8.01 2.99
CA TYR A 105 0.37 8.55 3.32
C TYR A 105 0.54 9.97 2.77
N MET A 106 0.30 10.16 1.48
CA MET A 106 0.47 11.44 0.80
C MET A 106 -0.46 12.54 1.37
N SER A 107 -1.71 12.20 1.71
CA SER A 107 -2.68 13.17 2.28
C SER A 107 -2.35 13.59 3.71
N HIS A 108 -1.61 12.78 4.46
CA HIS A 108 -1.22 13.05 5.84
C HIS A 108 0.17 13.66 5.98
N LEU A 109 0.88 13.86 4.88
CA LEU A 109 2.15 14.60 4.94
C LEU A 109 1.91 16.05 5.40
N PRO A 110 2.81 16.60 6.22
CA PRO A 110 2.76 18.02 6.59
C PRO A 110 2.92 18.90 5.35
N GLN A 111 2.41 20.13 5.45
CA GLN A 111 2.61 21.10 4.38
C GLN A 111 4.10 21.33 4.11
N TRP A 112 4.45 21.54 2.85
CA TRP A 112 5.84 21.78 2.46
C TRP A 112 6.41 23.03 3.15
N ASP A 113 7.59 22.87 3.69
CA ASP A 113 8.33 23.91 4.40
C ASP A 113 9.30 24.71 3.49
N GLY A 114 9.25 24.49 2.17
CA GLY A 114 10.11 25.15 1.20
C GLY A 114 11.52 24.54 1.07
N VAL A 115 11.85 23.49 1.82
CA VAL A 115 13.20 22.89 1.85
C VAL A 115 13.31 21.77 0.82
N ASP A 116 14.26 21.86 -0.11
CA ASP A 116 14.61 20.80 -1.04
C ASP A 116 15.39 19.69 -0.31
N ARG A 117 14.77 18.53 -0.18
CA ARG A 117 15.37 17.32 0.40
C ARG A 117 15.75 16.28 -0.63
N VAL A 118 15.33 16.46 -1.88
CA VAL A 118 15.61 15.51 -2.98
C VAL A 118 17.02 15.71 -3.51
N THR A 119 17.45 16.94 -3.72
CA THR A 119 18.82 17.25 -4.17
C THR A 119 19.88 16.70 -3.23
N PRO A 120 19.81 16.86 -1.90
CA PRO A 120 20.76 16.22 -0.98
C PRO A 120 20.82 14.70 -1.09
N LEU A 121 19.67 14.03 -1.33
CA LEU A 121 19.64 12.58 -1.59
C LEU A 121 20.36 12.22 -2.88
N ALA A 122 20.09 12.94 -3.97
CA ALA A 122 20.72 12.72 -5.26
C ALA A 122 22.26 12.88 -5.16
N VAL A 123 22.73 13.89 -4.45
CA VAL A 123 24.15 14.22 -4.26
C VAL A 123 24.90 13.14 -3.47
N ARG A 124 24.21 12.33 -2.64
CA ARG A 124 24.82 11.15 -1.99
C ARG A 124 25.35 10.11 -2.99
N ILE A 125 24.80 10.10 -4.21
CA ILE A 125 25.19 9.18 -5.28
C ILE A 125 26.16 9.85 -6.23
N SER A 126 25.77 11.01 -6.78
CA SER A 126 26.59 11.73 -7.74
C SER A 126 26.27 13.23 -7.74
N ARG A 127 27.30 14.07 -7.90
CA ARG A 127 27.15 15.54 -8.04
C ARG A 127 26.96 15.98 -9.49
N LYS A 128 26.95 15.04 -10.45
CA LYS A 128 26.77 15.37 -11.87
C LYS A 128 25.39 16.02 -12.09
N PRO A 129 25.30 17.21 -12.73
CA PRO A 129 24.04 17.94 -12.88
C PRO A 129 22.94 17.12 -13.58
N MET A 130 23.29 16.31 -14.57
CA MET A 130 22.38 15.42 -15.28
C MET A 130 21.71 14.42 -14.33
N TRP A 131 22.51 13.82 -13.43
CA TRP A 131 22.00 12.89 -12.42
C TRP A 131 21.08 13.60 -11.43
N VAL A 132 21.52 14.71 -10.84
CA VAL A 132 20.74 15.44 -9.82
C VAL A 132 19.38 15.87 -10.39
N LYS A 133 19.38 16.49 -11.58
CA LYS A 133 18.14 16.91 -12.25
C LYS A 133 17.26 15.73 -12.65
N GLY A 134 17.87 14.64 -13.16
CA GLY A 134 17.13 13.44 -13.55
C GLY A 134 16.53 12.71 -12.36
N PHE A 135 17.27 12.58 -11.26
CA PHE A 135 16.80 11.97 -10.02
C PHE A 135 15.65 12.78 -9.41
N HIS A 136 15.75 14.11 -9.42
CA HIS A 136 14.68 14.98 -8.94
C HIS A 136 13.40 14.78 -9.75
N ARG A 137 13.47 14.79 -11.09
CA ARG A 137 12.32 14.51 -11.96
C ARG A 137 11.74 13.11 -11.75
N TRP A 138 12.60 12.12 -11.53
CA TRP A 138 12.15 10.77 -11.25
C TRP A 138 11.39 10.69 -9.92
N MET A 139 11.85 11.37 -8.86
CA MET A 139 11.14 11.44 -7.58
C MET A 139 9.77 12.12 -7.72
N LEU A 140 9.64 13.16 -8.55
CA LEU A 140 8.34 13.73 -8.90
C LEU A 140 7.43 12.71 -9.58
N GLY A 141 7.97 11.94 -10.51
CA GLY A 141 7.25 10.84 -11.16
C GLY A 141 6.81 9.75 -10.17
N VAL A 142 7.62 9.46 -9.12
CA VAL A 142 7.23 8.54 -8.04
C VAL A 142 6.02 9.09 -7.29
N ALA A 143 6.04 10.37 -6.89
CA ALA A 143 4.93 11.00 -6.20
C ALA A 143 3.65 11.02 -7.03
N ALA A 144 3.75 11.38 -8.32
CA ALA A 144 2.63 11.38 -9.26
C ALA A 144 2.01 9.97 -9.44
N GLN A 145 2.83 8.92 -9.51
CA GLN A 145 2.37 7.53 -9.56
C GLN A 145 1.59 7.16 -8.29
N TRP A 146 2.10 7.51 -7.11
CA TRP A 146 1.46 7.21 -5.84
C TRP A 146 0.15 7.95 -5.63
N LEU A 147 0.02 9.16 -6.20
CA LEU A 147 -1.20 9.97 -6.21
C LEU A 147 -2.22 9.53 -7.28
N GLY A 148 -1.84 8.61 -8.17
CA GLY A 148 -2.68 8.20 -9.30
C GLY A 148 -2.81 9.28 -10.39
N GLN A 149 -1.90 10.27 -10.42
CA GLN A 149 -1.89 11.38 -11.38
C GLN A 149 -1.12 11.06 -12.66
N ALA A 150 -0.41 9.93 -12.71
CA ALA A 150 0.41 9.49 -13.85
C ALA A 150 -0.40 8.68 -14.90
N GLN A 151 -1.65 9.06 -15.17
CA GLN A 151 -2.52 8.31 -16.08
C GLN A 151 -2.10 8.45 -17.55
N ASP A 152 -1.61 9.63 -17.93
CA ASP A 152 -1.21 9.93 -19.31
C ASP A 152 0.27 9.62 -19.57
N CYS A 153 1.10 9.64 -18.54
CA CYS A 153 2.55 9.46 -18.68
C CYS A 153 3.12 8.71 -17.48
N ALA A 154 3.50 7.46 -17.69
CA ALA A 154 4.14 6.65 -16.66
C ALA A 154 5.54 7.19 -16.30
N ASN A 155 5.98 7.00 -15.06
CA ASN A 155 7.39 7.18 -14.67
C ASN A 155 8.25 6.09 -15.32
N ALA A 156 8.58 6.28 -16.59
CA ALA A 156 9.22 5.29 -17.45
C ALA A 156 10.76 5.27 -17.34
N VAL A 157 11.33 6.09 -16.46
CA VAL A 157 12.77 6.15 -16.19
C VAL A 157 13.09 5.42 -14.90
N ALA A 158 14.20 4.70 -14.88
CA ALA A 158 14.76 4.06 -13.69
C ALA A 158 16.15 4.59 -13.41
N PRO A 159 16.40 5.19 -12.24
CA PRO A 159 17.76 5.45 -11.76
C PRO A 159 18.50 4.12 -11.58
N MET A 160 19.76 4.07 -12.06
CA MET A 160 20.62 2.90 -11.96
C MET A 160 21.92 3.27 -11.24
N LEU A 161 22.13 2.65 -10.10
CA LEU A 161 23.33 2.84 -9.27
C LEU A 161 24.36 1.80 -9.68
N VAL A 162 25.44 2.25 -10.28
CA VAL A 162 26.46 1.38 -10.88
C VAL A 162 27.78 1.49 -10.12
N SER A 163 28.37 0.38 -9.73
CA SER A 163 29.74 0.34 -9.23
C SER A 163 30.37 -1.03 -9.47
N ARG A 164 31.62 -1.08 -9.81
CA ARG A 164 32.39 -2.35 -9.95
C ARG A 164 32.53 -3.08 -8.62
N GLU A 165 32.67 -2.30 -7.54
CA GLU A 165 32.86 -2.84 -6.20
C GLU A 165 31.56 -3.15 -5.51
N GLN A 166 31.55 -4.22 -4.75
CA GLN A 166 30.46 -4.56 -3.83
C GLN A 166 30.56 -3.77 -2.53
N GLY A 167 29.50 -3.78 -1.71
CA GLY A 167 29.52 -3.15 -0.39
C GLY A 167 29.33 -1.63 -0.38
N LYS A 168 29.10 -0.99 -1.53
CA LYS A 168 28.84 0.47 -1.65
C LYS A 168 27.45 0.89 -1.11
N ARG A 169 26.65 -0.02 -0.54
CA ARG A 169 25.29 0.20 0.00
C ARG A 169 24.25 0.65 -1.04
N LYS A 170 24.39 0.28 -2.31
CA LYS A 170 23.44 0.62 -3.38
C LYS A 170 22.00 0.18 -3.04
N SER A 171 21.79 -1.11 -2.74
CA SER A 171 20.46 -1.65 -2.42
C SER A 171 19.89 -1.05 -1.12
N SER A 172 20.76 -0.75 -0.13
CA SER A 172 20.34 -0.04 1.08
C SER A 172 19.83 1.35 0.77
N PHE A 173 20.49 2.08 -0.14
CA PHE A 173 20.01 3.39 -0.59
C PHE A 173 18.66 3.29 -1.30
N CYS A 174 18.46 2.30 -2.18
CA CYS A 174 17.16 2.09 -2.81
C CYS A 174 16.05 1.87 -1.77
N LYS A 175 16.33 1.13 -0.72
CA LYS A 175 15.36 0.85 0.35
C LYS A 175 15.00 2.08 1.18
N ILE A 176 15.96 2.95 1.50
CA ILE A 176 15.67 4.16 2.30
C ILE A 176 14.86 5.22 1.54
N LEU A 177 14.67 5.06 0.23
CA LEU A 177 13.77 5.92 -0.54
C LEU A 177 12.30 5.61 -0.28
N MET A 178 11.99 4.45 0.33
CA MET A 178 10.64 4.12 0.73
C MET A 178 10.38 4.60 2.18
N PRO A 179 9.31 5.37 2.43
CA PRO A 179 8.89 5.73 3.78
C PRO A 179 8.66 4.50 4.65
N LYS A 180 8.88 4.63 5.96
CA LYS A 180 8.76 3.52 6.91
C LYS A 180 7.36 2.88 6.83
N GLU A 181 6.32 3.70 6.76
CA GLU A 181 4.92 3.29 6.70
C GLU A 181 4.57 2.53 5.41
N LEU A 182 5.33 2.77 4.34
CA LEU A 182 5.14 2.16 3.03
C LEU A 182 6.16 1.04 2.74
N THR A 183 7.03 0.69 3.69
CA THR A 183 8.03 -0.38 3.53
C THR A 183 7.45 -1.72 3.04
N PRO A 184 6.23 -2.16 3.45
CA PRO A 184 5.62 -3.38 2.90
C PRO A 184 5.37 -3.35 1.39
N TYR A 185 5.37 -2.16 0.78
CA TYR A 185 5.18 -1.95 -0.66
C TYR A 185 6.49 -1.70 -1.41
N TYR A 186 7.61 -2.12 -0.86
CA TYR A 186 8.93 -2.15 -1.50
C TYR A 186 9.33 -3.59 -1.81
N ILE A 187 9.98 -3.82 -2.95
CA ILE A 187 10.49 -5.14 -3.34
C ILE A 187 11.87 -5.02 -4.01
N ASP A 188 12.79 -5.92 -3.63
CA ASP A 188 14.15 -6.02 -4.18
C ASP A 188 14.27 -7.00 -5.36
N LYS A 189 13.23 -7.78 -5.64
CA LYS A 189 13.27 -8.83 -6.67
C LYS A 189 12.12 -8.66 -7.64
N PHE A 190 12.45 -8.41 -8.89
CA PHE A 190 11.48 -8.31 -9.97
C PHE A 190 11.79 -9.34 -11.04
N ASP A 191 11.01 -10.41 -11.06
CA ASP A 191 11.16 -11.49 -12.03
C ASP A 191 10.22 -11.26 -13.21
N LEU A 192 10.78 -11.34 -14.43
CA LEU A 192 10.09 -11.11 -15.71
C LEU A 192 9.54 -12.40 -16.33
N THR A 193 9.51 -13.52 -15.62
CA THR A 193 9.08 -14.81 -16.17
C THR A 193 7.58 -14.91 -16.36
N SER A 194 6.78 -14.16 -15.59
CA SER A 194 5.31 -14.13 -15.67
C SER A 194 4.80 -12.72 -15.92
N GLU A 195 4.20 -12.49 -17.08
CA GLU A 195 3.65 -11.17 -17.44
C GLU A 195 2.56 -10.72 -16.46
N SER A 196 1.56 -11.57 -16.19
CA SER A 196 0.49 -11.25 -15.23
C SER A 196 1.01 -11.05 -13.81
N GLY A 197 2.05 -11.79 -13.41
CA GLY A 197 2.74 -11.61 -12.14
C GLY A 197 3.49 -10.27 -12.06
N CYS A 198 4.08 -9.83 -13.17
CA CYS A 198 4.70 -8.51 -13.28
C CYS A 198 3.67 -7.40 -13.14
N GLU A 199 2.56 -7.44 -13.88
CA GLU A 199 1.50 -6.44 -13.81
C GLU A 199 0.89 -6.36 -12.40
N GLN A 200 0.66 -7.49 -11.74
CA GLN A 200 0.20 -7.52 -10.36
C GLN A 200 1.19 -6.82 -9.42
N LYS A 201 2.49 -7.05 -9.57
CA LYS A 201 3.52 -6.35 -8.79
C LYS A 201 3.52 -4.84 -9.05
N LEU A 202 3.32 -4.42 -10.30
CA LEU A 202 3.24 -2.99 -10.67
C LEU A 202 2.03 -2.28 -10.05
N SER A 203 0.95 -2.99 -9.75
CA SER A 203 -0.23 -2.44 -9.09
C SER A 203 -0.17 -2.47 -7.56
N LEU A 204 0.76 -3.24 -6.99
CA LEU A 204 0.86 -3.46 -5.55
C LEU A 204 2.01 -2.68 -4.92
N PHE A 205 3.20 -2.72 -5.53
CA PHE A 205 4.40 -2.12 -4.98
C PHE A 205 4.58 -0.69 -5.49
N GLY A 206 5.00 0.23 -4.60
CA GLY A 206 5.27 1.62 -4.94
C GLY A 206 6.67 1.82 -5.51
N LEU A 207 7.63 1.01 -5.07
CA LEU A 207 9.01 1.05 -5.53
C LEU A 207 9.56 -0.36 -5.73
N ILE A 208 10.03 -0.62 -6.93
CA ILE A 208 10.64 -1.89 -7.34
C ILE A 208 12.13 -1.64 -7.58
N ASN A 209 12.96 -2.25 -6.77
CA ASN A 209 14.40 -2.28 -6.98
C ASN A 209 14.77 -3.48 -7.86
N MET A 210 15.29 -3.20 -9.02
CA MET A 210 15.91 -4.20 -9.90
C MET A 210 17.34 -4.47 -9.41
N ASP A 211 17.45 -5.16 -8.28
CA ASP A 211 18.74 -5.46 -7.69
C ASP A 211 19.52 -6.44 -8.59
N GLU A 212 20.84 -6.20 -8.69
CA GLU A 212 21.70 -6.97 -9.60
C GLU A 212 21.16 -7.01 -11.05
N PHE A 213 20.93 -5.84 -11.62
CA PHE A 213 20.37 -5.67 -12.97
C PHE A 213 21.13 -6.48 -14.04
N ASP A 214 22.38 -6.82 -13.80
CA ASP A 214 23.23 -7.66 -14.65
C ASP A 214 22.62 -9.07 -14.88
N LYS A 215 21.75 -9.54 -14.02
CA LYS A 215 21.06 -10.83 -14.14
C LYS A 215 19.96 -10.86 -15.22
N TYR A 216 19.49 -9.66 -15.63
CA TYR A 216 18.46 -9.59 -16.68
C TYR A 216 19.10 -9.85 -18.05
N ARG A 217 18.55 -10.83 -18.77
CA ARG A 217 19.01 -11.20 -20.11
C ARG A 217 18.59 -10.15 -21.14
N ALA A 218 19.38 -9.99 -22.20
CA ALA A 218 19.07 -9.08 -23.29
C ALA A 218 17.67 -9.32 -23.89
N GLY A 219 17.22 -10.57 -24.01
CA GLY A 219 15.89 -10.92 -24.48
C GLY A 219 14.73 -10.49 -23.58
N GLN A 220 14.98 -10.16 -22.30
CA GLN A 220 13.98 -9.67 -21.36
C GLN A 220 13.82 -8.13 -21.41
N MET A 221 14.78 -7.42 -22.01
CA MET A 221 14.76 -5.96 -22.06
C MET A 221 13.55 -5.37 -22.78
N PRO A 222 13.04 -5.92 -23.90
CA PRO A 222 11.83 -5.42 -24.53
C PRO A 222 10.60 -5.49 -23.59
N ALA A 223 10.42 -6.62 -22.90
CA ALA A 223 9.32 -6.78 -21.94
C ALA A 223 9.43 -5.79 -20.78
N LEU A 224 10.62 -5.64 -20.17
CA LEU A 224 10.86 -4.66 -19.11
C LEU A 224 10.55 -3.24 -19.58
N LYS A 225 11.05 -2.85 -20.77
CA LYS A 225 10.81 -1.52 -21.37
C LYS A 225 9.33 -1.27 -21.61
N ASN A 226 8.56 -2.30 -21.97
CA ASN A 226 7.10 -2.22 -22.12
C ASN A 226 6.42 -1.99 -20.75
N LEU A 227 6.74 -2.81 -19.75
CA LEU A 227 6.23 -2.68 -18.39
C LEU A 227 6.52 -1.29 -17.78
N MET A 228 7.69 -0.72 -18.07
CA MET A 228 8.06 0.63 -17.61
C MET A 228 7.22 1.75 -18.22
N GLN A 229 6.54 1.52 -19.35
CA GLN A 229 5.70 2.51 -20.03
C GLN A 229 4.20 2.37 -19.72
N MET A 230 3.78 1.24 -19.17
CA MET A 230 2.38 1.00 -18.84
C MET A 230 1.89 2.02 -17.81
N THR A 231 0.76 2.65 -18.07
CA THR A 231 0.04 3.51 -17.10
C THR A 231 -1.10 2.75 -16.45
N THR A 232 -1.73 1.85 -17.20
CA THR A 232 -2.83 1.00 -16.78
C THR A 232 -2.44 -0.46 -16.95
N LEU A 233 -2.79 -1.27 -15.98
CA LEU A 233 -2.48 -2.69 -15.91
C LEU A 233 -3.76 -3.49 -16.08
N THR A 234 -3.71 -4.55 -16.87
CA THR A 234 -4.87 -5.40 -17.16
C THR A 234 -4.50 -6.86 -16.97
N PHE A 235 -4.79 -7.37 -15.79
CA PHE A 235 -4.47 -8.75 -15.44
C PHE A 235 -5.64 -9.44 -14.73
N ARG A 236 -5.65 -10.76 -14.76
CA ARG A 236 -6.63 -11.58 -14.07
C ARG A 236 -6.05 -12.04 -12.73
N ARG A 237 -6.72 -11.70 -11.64
CA ARG A 237 -6.36 -12.20 -10.32
C ARG A 237 -6.80 -13.66 -10.14
N ALA A 238 -6.03 -14.41 -9.35
CA ALA A 238 -6.39 -15.77 -9.02
C ALA A 238 -7.81 -15.82 -8.40
N HIS A 239 -8.59 -16.80 -8.81
CA HIS A 239 -9.98 -17.03 -8.37
C HIS A 239 -10.99 -15.91 -8.70
N ARG A 240 -10.66 -14.97 -9.59
CA ARG A 240 -11.61 -13.98 -10.10
C ARG A 240 -11.91 -14.20 -11.58
N PRO A 241 -13.20 -14.19 -12.01
CA PRO A 241 -13.55 -14.40 -13.42
C PRO A 241 -13.24 -13.19 -14.29
N ALA A 242 -13.27 -11.98 -13.74
CA ALA A 242 -13.07 -10.74 -14.49
C ALA A 242 -11.61 -10.26 -14.47
N PHE A 243 -11.22 -9.56 -15.54
CA PHE A 243 -9.98 -8.80 -15.57
C PHE A 243 -10.08 -7.58 -14.65
N SER A 244 -8.99 -7.29 -13.97
CA SER A 244 -8.82 -6.06 -13.19
C SER A 244 -8.09 -5.03 -14.05
N HIS A 245 -8.62 -3.81 -14.10
CA HIS A 245 -7.99 -2.66 -14.72
C HIS A 245 -7.55 -1.70 -13.60
N LEU A 246 -6.26 -1.63 -13.35
CA LEU A 246 -5.72 -0.88 -12.23
C LEU A 246 -4.66 0.12 -12.71
N PRO A 247 -4.55 1.29 -12.08
CA PRO A 247 -3.44 2.17 -12.34
C PRO A 247 -2.13 1.53 -11.89
N ARG A 248 -1.07 1.80 -12.61
CA ARG A 248 0.27 1.45 -12.16
C ARG A 248 0.69 2.40 -11.04
N ILE A 249 1.17 1.83 -9.92
CA ILE A 249 1.69 2.57 -8.76
C ILE A 249 3.22 2.54 -8.75
N ALA A 250 3.81 1.47 -9.26
CA ALA A 250 5.23 1.19 -9.20
C ALA A 250 6.09 2.19 -9.99
N SER A 251 7.16 2.64 -9.36
CA SER A 251 8.33 3.19 -10.05
C SER A 251 9.51 2.23 -9.92
N PHE A 252 10.46 2.32 -10.84
CA PHE A 252 11.63 1.47 -10.86
C PHE A 252 12.89 2.21 -10.44
N ILE A 253 13.76 1.52 -9.73
CA ILE A 253 15.15 1.87 -9.46
C ILE A 253 15.96 0.60 -9.61
N GLY A 254 17.28 0.69 -9.77
CA GLY A 254 18.08 -0.53 -9.87
C GLY A 254 19.52 -0.35 -9.45
N THR A 255 20.19 -1.49 -9.26
CA THR A 255 21.62 -1.58 -8.96
C THR A 255 22.31 -2.48 -9.97
N SER A 256 23.55 -2.18 -10.31
CA SER A 256 24.39 -3.00 -11.18
C SER A 256 25.83 -2.98 -10.72
N ASN A 257 26.56 -4.06 -11.03
CA ASN A 257 28.00 -4.12 -10.90
C ASN A 257 28.71 -3.99 -12.28
N MET A 258 27.93 -3.94 -13.36
CA MET A 258 28.46 -3.78 -14.73
C MET A 258 28.46 -2.32 -15.16
N THR A 259 29.64 -1.80 -15.44
CA THR A 259 29.83 -0.41 -15.90
C THR A 259 29.43 -0.18 -17.35
N ASP A 260 29.19 -1.23 -18.12
CA ASP A 260 28.77 -1.13 -19.53
C ASP A 260 27.41 -0.41 -19.70
N LEU A 261 26.56 -0.45 -18.66
CA LEU A 261 25.33 0.35 -18.61
C LEU A 261 25.58 1.86 -18.72
N LEU A 262 26.78 2.33 -18.34
CA LEU A 262 27.15 3.75 -18.41
C LEU A 262 27.46 4.19 -19.85
N THR A 263 27.79 3.26 -20.74
CA THR A 263 28.30 3.51 -22.10
C THR A 263 27.35 3.09 -23.22
N ASP A 264 26.24 2.39 -22.93
CA ASP A 264 25.27 1.93 -23.95
C ASP A 264 24.43 3.10 -24.49
N PRO A 265 24.67 3.56 -25.76
CA PRO A 265 23.91 4.66 -26.34
C PRO A 265 22.52 4.24 -26.86
N THR A 266 22.25 2.94 -27.02
CA THR A 266 21.06 2.45 -27.71
C THR A 266 19.90 2.06 -26.81
N GLY A 267 20.17 1.73 -25.55
CA GLY A 267 19.19 1.30 -24.55
C GLY A 267 18.86 2.33 -23.48
N SER A 268 19.65 3.37 -23.38
CA SER A 268 19.86 4.13 -22.16
C SER A 268 18.85 5.23 -21.85
N ARG A 269 17.98 5.66 -22.76
CA ARG A 269 17.03 6.77 -22.47
C ARG A 269 16.07 6.50 -21.31
N ARG A 270 15.88 5.22 -20.92
CA ARG A 270 15.06 4.81 -19.78
C ARG A 270 15.85 4.56 -18.51
N PHE A 271 17.15 4.51 -18.60
CA PHE A 271 18.02 4.27 -17.46
C PHE A 271 18.87 5.50 -17.17
N LEU A 272 18.64 6.11 -16.02
CA LEU A 272 19.44 7.22 -15.53
C LEU A 272 20.59 6.63 -14.70
N CYS A 273 21.73 6.39 -15.35
CA CYS A 273 22.86 5.73 -14.71
C CYS A 273 23.75 6.72 -13.95
N ALA A 274 24.14 6.35 -12.74
CA ALA A 274 25.18 7.04 -11.98
C ALA A 274 26.19 6.06 -11.43
N GLU A 275 27.47 6.39 -11.57
CA GLU A 275 28.57 5.67 -10.96
C GLU A 275 28.66 6.03 -9.48
N VAL A 276 28.83 5.00 -8.65
CA VAL A 276 28.94 5.13 -7.20
C VAL A 276 30.39 4.85 -6.83
N ASP A 277 31.12 5.92 -6.55
CA ASP A 277 32.54 5.85 -6.24
C ASP A 277 32.79 5.49 -4.78
N ASP A 278 31.99 6.06 -3.87
CA ASP A 278 32.16 5.91 -2.44
C ASP A 278 31.00 5.15 -1.79
N LYS A 279 31.17 4.76 -0.54
CA LYS A 279 30.10 4.13 0.26
C LYS A 279 29.00 5.14 0.51
N ILE A 280 27.79 4.82 0.07
CA ILE A 280 26.63 5.72 0.15
C ILE A 280 26.22 5.93 1.61
N ASP A 281 25.99 7.19 1.98
CA ASP A 281 25.30 7.51 3.24
C ASP A 281 23.82 7.14 3.13
N CYS A 282 23.42 6.15 3.92
CA CYS A 282 22.04 5.65 4.00
C CYS A 282 21.32 6.13 5.25
N THR A 283 21.71 7.25 5.84
CA THR A 283 20.96 7.86 6.95
C THR A 283 19.55 8.22 6.46
N PRO A 284 18.50 7.79 7.16
CA PRO A 284 17.13 8.11 6.78
C PRO A 284 16.89 9.62 6.68
N VAL A 285 16.06 10.02 5.73
CA VAL A 285 15.67 11.41 5.51
C VAL A 285 14.20 11.56 5.83
N SER A 286 13.80 12.72 6.35
CA SER A 286 12.38 13.01 6.54
C SER A 286 11.69 13.15 5.18
N TYR A 287 10.60 12.40 4.99
CA TYR A 287 9.87 12.34 3.71
C TYR A 287 8.80 13.43 3.56
N THR A 288 8.79 14.45 4.40
CA THR A 288 7.90 15.61 4.29
C THR A 288 7.99 16.33 2.94
N HIS A 289 9.03 16.03 2.16
CA HIS A 289 9.34 16.64 0.88
C HIS A 289 8.56 16.08 -0.32
N LEU A 290 7.96 14.90 -0.23
CA LEU A 290 7.16 14.37 -1.35
C LEU A 290 5.95 15.24 -1.67
N ARG A 291 5.40 15.94 -0.69
CA ARG A 291 4.29 16.88 -0.86
C ARG A 291 4.68 18.20 -1.53
N ALA A 292 5.96 18.53 -1.51
CA ALA A 292 6.50 19.78 -2.07
C ALA A 292 6.24 19.97 -3.57
N HIS A 293 5.89 18.89 -4.24
CA HIS A 293 5.82 18.83 -5.70
C HIS A 293 4.40 18.56 -6.22
N GLU A 294 3.38 18.68 -5.35
CA GLU A 294 1.98 18.43 -5.71
C GLU A 294 1.31 19.59 -6.45
N THR A 295 1.96 20.75 -6.57
CA THR A 295 1.36 21.87 -7.31
C THR A 295 1.52 21.66 -8.81
N PRO A 296 0.43 21.82 -9.60
CA PRO A 296 0.45 21.64 -11.06
C PRO A 296 1.47 22.51 -11.80
N GLU A 297 1.96 23.56 -11.16
CA GLU A 297 2.92 24.52 -11.73
C GLU A 297 4.34 23.93 -11.91
N HIS A 298 4.61 22.74 -11.36
CA HIS A 298 5.93 22.09 -11.40
C HIS A 298 5.94 20.74 -12.16
N LEU A 299 4.80 20.32 -12.71
CA LEU A 299 4.67 19.17 -13.62
C LEU A 299 4.73 19.66 -15.06
#